data_9d5969f7f641692fad0eedc389796968
#
_entry.id   9d5969f7f641692fad0eedc389796968
#
_cell.length_a   1.000
_cell.length_b   1.000
_cell.length_c   1.000
_cell.angle_alpha   90.00
_cell.angle_beta   90.00
_cell.angle_gamma   90.00
#
_symmetry.space_group_name_H-M   'P 1'
#
loop_
_entity.id
_entity.type
_entity.pdbx_description
1 polymer ?
#
loop_
_entity_poly.entity_id
_entity_poly.type
_entity_poly.pdbx_seq_one_letter_code
_entity_poly.pdbx_strand_id
1 'polypeptide(L)'
;MLKLGSLFKWHTEARYSTLHLKPCNFSEATAADLAIGIFIKKVSEDKCPLISEFDEVKTDDTNSIGVFRTKTGGTSKDPKFVLRTAQSWISSFEVINSLQKEKENYLVFGDLTHSLAIYGMLEALYLGHNVHHVQKLRSKSELIASVKFEPTFVYITPTQIRFISSFFITLPSTLNVFIGGGRLNSETREMAKQIFPNAIVRLFYGSSETSFITISDELTPVGSVGKAFPNVQIKLEETGPNKNRIWVKSNYLFLKYTEGSNKNLVWQGEWLTIGEYGKLDKDGYLFLISEDSSRLTVADKTMESYEIEDKLKTAENVIDAAVWKIENKLSDYRIVAAVATNGEVPSASLYDTLKEINKIFKPKKIYKISSNKWPLLPSGKTDLRTLKSNYHE
;
A
#
# COMPACT_ATOMS: atom_id res chain seq x y z
N MET A 1 6.37 -20.00 -26.35
CA MET A 1 6.31 -18.64 -26.92
C MET A 1 5.25 -17.87 -26.15
N LEU A 2 5.63 -17.02 -25.20
CA LEU A 2 4.71 -16.06 -24.59
C LEU A 2 4.20 -15.17 -25.72
N LYS A 3 2.88 -15.11 -25.94
CA LYS A 3 2.29 -14.15 -26.87
C LYS A 3 2.81 -12.77 -26.47
N LEU A 4 3.32 -12.00 -27.45
CA LEU A 4 3.63 -10.58 -27.31
C LEU A 4 2.40 -9.91 -26.69
N GLY A 5 2.40 -9.76 -25.37
CA GLY A 5 1.35 -9.07 -24.64
C GLY A 5 1.41 -7.58 -24.93
N SER A 6 0.36 -6.86 -24.62
CA SER A 6 0.35 -5.40 -24.70
C SER A 6 1.49 -4.84 -23.88
N LEU A 7 2.15 -3.80 -24.39
CA LEU A 7 3.25 -3.11 -23.73
C LEU A 7 2.74 -1.84 -23.06
N PHE A 8 3.38 -1.41 -21.99
CA PHE A 8 3.13 -0.06 -21.48
C PHE A 8 3.40 0.96 -22.58
N LYS A 9 2.49 1.88 -22.73
CA LYS A 9 2.62 3.02 -23.61
C LYS A 9 2.30 4.28 -22.82
N TRP A 10 2.94 5.37 -23.19
CA TRP A 10 2.54 6.69 -22.73
C TRP A 10 1.59 7.28 -23.75
N HIS A 11 0.33 7.42 -23.37
CA HIS A 11 -0.68 7.97 -24.26
C HIS A 11 -0.33 9.42 -24.64
N THR A 12 -0.58 9.82 -25.89
CA THR A 12 -0.18 11.14 -26.40
C THR A 12 -0.80 12.31 -25.65
N GLU A 13 -1.97 12.13 -25.07
CA GLU A 13 -2.67 13.13 -24.29
C GLU A 13 -2.28 13.15 -22.81
N ALA A 14 -1.61 12.14 -22.32
CA ALA A 14 -1.19 12.06 -20.91
C ALA A 14 -0.03 13.02 -20.62
N ARG A 15 -0.04 13.62 -19.44
CA ARG A 15 1.02 14.49 -18.94
C ARG A 15 1.46 14.07 -17.55
N TYR A 16 2.76 14.09 -17.35
CA TYR A 16 3.41 13.84 -16.06
C TYR A 16 3.93 15.14 -15.48
N SER A 17 3.76 15.34 -14.18
CA SER A 17 4.27 16.51 -13.45
C SER A 17 4.69 16.16 -12.02
N THR A 18 5.55 17.03 -11.45
CA THR A 18 5.92 17.03 -10.02
C THR A 18 5.93 18.46 -9.51
N LEU A 19 6.27 18.70 -8.23
CA LEU A 19 6.48 20.04 -7.69
C LEU A 19 7.48 20.86 -8.52
N HIS A 20 8.54 20.21 -9.01
CA HIS A 20 9.67 20.87 -9.70
C HIS A 20 9.62 20.72 -11.23
N LEU A 21 8.70 19.93 -11.73
CA LEU A 21 8.57 19.64 -13.16
C LEU A 21 7.19 20.09 -13.67
N LYS A 22 7.18 20.94 -14.67
CA LYS A 22 5.94 21.29 -15.39
C LYS A 22 5.39 20.07 -16.12
N PRO A 23 4.08 20.04 -16.45
CA PRO A 23 3.48 18.94 -17.20
C PRO A 23 4.23 18.67 -18.50
N CYS A 24 4.75 17.43 -18.66
CA CYS A 24 5.52 16.99 -19.83
C CYS A 24 4.92 15.75 -20.49
N ASN A 25 5.23 15.53 -21.77
CA ASN A 25 4.87 14.34 -22.55
C ASN A 25 6.01 13.31 -22.53
N PHE A 26 5.82 12.17 -23.21
CA PHE A 26 6.80 11.08 -23.26
C PHE A 26 8.15 11.50 -23.86
N SER A 27 8.13 12.25 -24.95
CA SER A 27 9.36 12.70 -25.61
C SER A 27 10.17 13.62 -24.71
N GLU A 28 9.52 14.58 -24.06
CA GLU A 28 10.14 15.49 -23.09
C GLU A 28 10.67 14.75 -21.87
N ALA A 29 9.92 13.79 -21.33
CA ALA A 29 10.33 12.98 -20.20
C ALA A 29 11.56 12.12 -20.54
N THR A 30 11.61 11.52 -21.72
CA THR A 30 12.74 10.71 -22.18
C THR A 30 13.97 11.58 -22.47
N ALA A 31 13.79 12.74 -23.07
CA ALA A 31 14.86 13.69 -23.32
C ALA A 31 15.47 14.29 -22.04
N ALA A 32 14.68 14.39 -20.98
CA ALA A 32 15.12 14.84 -19.66
C ALA A 32 15.60 13.68 -18.75
N ASP A 33 15.79 12.49 -19.30
CA ASP A 33 16.21 11.26 -18.56
C ASP A 33 15.36 10.94 -17.33
N LEU A 34 14.07 11.26 -17.38
CA LEU A 34 13.16 10.93 -16.27
C LEU A 34 12.94 9.41 -16.16
N ALA A 35 13.07 8.87 -14.97
CA ALA A 35 13.00 7.43 -14.68
C ALA A 35 11.77 6.75 -15.29
N ILE A 36 10.59 7.37 -15.22
CA ILE A 36 9.36 6.78 -15.76
C ILE A 36 9.38 6.70 -17.30
N GLY A 37 9.94 7.70 -18.00
CA GLY A 37 10.07 7.70 -19.44
C GLY A 37 11.03 6.62 -19.91
N ILE A 38 12.22 6.54 -19.26
CA ILE A 38 13.22 5.49 -19.52
C ILE A 38 12.65 4.11 -19.23
N PHE A 39 11.94 3.93 -18.10
CA PHE A 39 11.33 2.67 -17.72
C PHE A 39 10.36 2.16 -18.80
N ILE A 40 9.41 2.99 -19.26
CA ILE A 40 8.44 2.62 -20.30
C ILE A 40 9.15 2.23 -21.60
N LYS A 41 10.20 2.99 -21.99
CA LYS A 41 11.01 2.68 -23.16
C LYS A 41 11.70 1.32 -23.02
N LYS A 42 12.32 1.04 -21.86
CA LYS A 42 13.05 -0.20 -21.63
C LYS A 42 12.14 -1.44 -21.57
N VAL A 43 10.90 -1.31 -21.08
CA VAL A 43 9.93 -2.43 -21.12
C VAL A 43 9.60 -2.85 -22.56
N SER A 44 9.66 -1.94 -23.53
CA SER A 44 9.42 -2.25 -24.96
C SER A 44 10.65 -2.81 -25.68
N GLU A 45 11.80 -2.83 -25.04
CA GLU A 45 13.04 -3.44 -25.52
C GLU A 45 13.24 -4.82 -24.85
N ASP A 46 14.28 -5.57 -25.25
CA ASP A 46 14.67 -6.82 -24.58
C ASP A 46 15.38 -6.55 -23.25
N LYS A 47 14.77 -5.70 -22.42
CA LYS A 47 15.28 -5.27 -21.13
C LYS A 47 14.22 -5.51 -20.04
N CYS A 48 14.70 -5.79 -18.84
CA CYS A 48 13.85 -5.92 -17.67
C CYS A 48 14.13 -4.78 -16.68
N PRO A 49 13.47 -3.62 -16.84
CA PRO A 49 13.78 -2.45 -16.03
C PRO A 49 13.26 -2.58 -14.59
N LEU A 50 13.95 -1.86 -13.70
CA LEU A 50 13.61 -1.59 -12.33
C LEU A 50 13.95 -0.13 -12.03
N ILE A 51 13.05 0.65 -11.47
CA ILE A 51 13.38 1.96 -10.90
C ILE A 51 14.06 1.74 -9.55
N SER A 52 15.27 2.29 -9.35
CA SER A 52 16.00 2.22 -8.08
C SER A 52 15.63 3.36 -7.14
N GLU A 53 16.12 3.32 -5.90
CA GLU A 53 15.83 4.32 -4.86
C GLU A 53 16.35 5.75 -5.18
N PHE A 54 17.16 5.90 -6.22
CA PHE A 54 17.67 7.19 -6.68
C PHE A 54 17.05 7.62 -8.03
N ASP A 55 15.85 7.12 -8.36
CA ASP A 55 15.20 7.33 -9.65
C ASP A 55 16.04 6.89 -10.87
N GLU A 56 17.03 6.04 -10.64
CA GLU A 56 17.82 5.41 -11.72
C GLU A 56 17.09 4.18 -12.27
N VAL A 57 17.11 3.98 -13.57
CA VAL A 57 16.56 2.78 -14.20
C VAL A 57 17.67 1.74 -14.40
N LYS A 58 17.70 0.74 -13.53
CA LYS A 58 18.55 -0.44 -13.68
C LYS A 58 17.88 -1.45 -14.60
N THR A 59 18.61 -2.08 -15.47
CA THR A 59 18.10 -3.06 -16.43
C THR A 59 18.92 -4.33 -16.42
N ASP A 60 18.24 -5.47 -16.55
CA ASP A 60 18.87 -6.74 -16.88
C ASP A 60 18.49 -7.12 -18.32
N ASP A 61 19.40 -7.78 -19.02
CA ASP A 61 19.10 -8.37 -20.31
C ASP A 61 18.11 -9.53 -20.13
N THR A 62 17.15 -9.61 -21.00
CA THR A 62 16.13 -10.67 -20.99
C THR A 62 15.77 -11.06 -22.42
N ASN A 63 15.41 -12.32 -22.62
CA ASN A 63 14.86 -12.79 -23.90
C ASN A 63 13.34 -12.57 -24.00
N SER A 64 12.78 -11.71 -23.16
CA SER A 64 11.33 -11.49 -23.06
C SER A 64 11.00 -10.01 -23.07
N ILE A 65 10.30 -9.55 -24.08
CA ILE A 65 9.74 -8.20 -24.16
C ILE A 65 8.54 -8.07 -23.23
N GLY A 66 8.35 -6.88 -22.65
CA GLY A 66 7.19 -6.59 -21.82
C GLY A 66 7.27 -7.13 -20.40
N VAL A 67 8.47 -7.39 -19.89
CA VAL A 67 8.70 -7.76 -18.49
C VAL A 67 9.37 -6.62 -17.73
N PHE A 68 9.10 -6.54 -16.45
CA PHE A 68 9.68 -5.53 -15.55
C PHE A 68 9.77 -6.04 -14.12
N ARG A 69 10.54 -5.34 -13.30
CA ARG A 69 10.66 -5.61 -11.87
C ARG A 69 10.12 -4.45 -11.05
N THR A 70 9.61 -4.78 -9.86
CA THR A 70 9.24 -3.79 -8.85
C THR A 70 9.49 -4.35 -7.44
N LYS A 71 9.73 -3.46 -6.49
CA LYS A 71 10.00 -3.80 -5.10
C LYS A 71 8.68 -4.04 -4.35
N THR A 72 8.64 -5.07 -3.49
CA THR A 72 7.46 -5.30 -2.64
C THR A 72 7.45 -4.32 -1.46
N GLY A 73 6.26 -3.97 -1.00
CA GLY A 73 6.07 -3.11 0.18
C GLY A 73 6.17 -3.84 1.52
N GLY A 74 6.77 -5.02 1.58
CA GLY A 74 6.82 -5.86 2.77
C GLY A 74 7.77 -5.34 3.86
N THR A 75 7.51 -5.77 5.11
CA THR A 75 8.31 -5.47 6.30
C THR A 75 9.47 -6.48 6.53
N SER A 76 9.73 -7.36 5.58
CA SER A 76 10.81 -8.37 5.65
C SER A 76 12.21 -7.74 5.66
N LYS A 77 13.19 -8.47 6.26
CA LYS A 77 14.56 -7.98 6.43
C LYS A 77 15.25 -7.62 5.11
N ASP A 78 15.03 -8.44 4.09
CA ASP A 78 15.62 -8.26 2.78
C ASP A 78 14.58 -7.73 1.79
N PRO A 79 14.94 -6.77 0.94
CA PRO A 79 14.04 -6.28 -0.10
C PRO A 79 13.70 -7.46 -1.03
N LYS A 80 12.40 -7.57 -1.38
CA LYS A 80 11.96 -8.57 -2.35
C LYS A 80 11.61 -7.85 -3.64
N PHE A 81 12.06 -8.43 -4.74
CA PHE A 81 11.76 -7.92 -6.07
C PHE A 81 10.94 -8.96 -6.84
N VAL A 82 9.83 -8.51 -7.39
CA VAL A 82 8.93 -9.34 -8.20
C VAL A 82 9.12 -9.04 -9.68
N LEU A 83 9.14 -10.10 -10.47
CA LEU A 83 9.10 -10.05 -11.93
C LEU A 83 7.65 -10.13 -12.41
N ARG A 84 7.27 -9.24 -13.28
CA ARG A 84 5.91 -9.16 -13.84
C ARG A 84 5.93 -8.95 -15.34
N THR A 85 4.82 -9.30 -15.99
CA THR A 85 4.56 -8.85 -17.36
C THR A 85 3.77 -7.54 -17.34
N ALA A 86 4.01 -6.67 -18.32
CA ALA A 86 3.20 -5.46 -18.52
C ALA A 86 1.71 -5.81 -18.65
N GLN A 87 1.39 -6.90 -19.37
CA GLN A 87 0.03 -7.40 -19.55
C GLN A 87 -0.68 -7.67 -18.23
N SER A 88 0.02 -8.16 -17.19
CA SER A 88 -0.60 -8.46 -15.89
C SER A 88 -1.16 -7.21 -15.20
N TRP A 89 -0.61 -6.03 -15.49
CA TRP A 89 -1.13 -4.76 -14.98
C TRP A 89 -2.11 -4.11 -15.96
N ILE A 90 -1.82 -4.11 -17.26
CA ILE A 90 -2.70 -3.54 -18.29
C ILE A 90 -4.10 -4.14 -18.22
N SER A 91 -4.21 -5.46 -17.98
CA SER A 91 -5.51 -6.12 -17.80
C SER A 91 -6.34 -5.56 -16.65
N SER A 92 -5.71 -5.04 -15.59
CA SER A 92 -6.40 -4.37 -14.47
C SER A 92 -6.65 -2.88 -14.75
N PHE A 93 -5.82 -2.21 -15.55
CA PHE A 93 -6.06 -0.83 -15.98
C PHE A 93 -7.39 -0.69 -16.73
N GLU A 94 -7.70 -1.65 -17.61
CA GLU A 94 -8.96 -1.66 -18.35
C GLU A 94 -10.18 -1.80 -17.42
N VAL A 95 -10.05 -2.58 -16.34
CA VAL A 95 -11.11 -2.71 -15.33
C VAL A 95 -11.30 -1.39 -14.57
N ILE A 96 -10.21 -0.79 -14.10
CA ILE A 96 -10.28 0.49 -13.38
C ILE A 96 -10.84 1.59 -14.30
N ASN A 97 -10.42 1.63 -15.57
CA ASN A 97 -10.92 2.59 -16.55
C ASN A 97 -12.44 2.49 -16.75
N SER A 98 -13.01 1.28 -16.66
CA SER A 98 -14.47 1.09 -16.75
C SER A 98 -15.26 1.71 -15.59
N LEU A 99 -14.60 2.03 -14.48
CA LEU A 99 -15.17 2.73 -13.34
C LEU A 99 -15.09 4.26 -13.45
N GLN A 100 -14.44 4.76 -14.51
CA GLN A 100 -14.20 6.18 -14.79
C GLN A 100 -15.05 6.62 -15.98
N LYS A 101 -15.42 7.88 -16.02
CA LYS A 101 -16.29 8.41 -17.09
C LYS A 101 -15.58 9.37 -18.05
N GLU A 102 -14.52 10.04 -17.59
CA GLU A 102 -13.83 11.12 -18.29
C GLU A 102 -12.32 11.04 -18.09
N LYS A 103 -11.58 11.98 -18.67
CA LYS A 103 -10.15 12.13 -18.46
C LYS A 103 -9.88 12.54 -17.01
N GLU A 104 -9.08 11.75 -16.30
CA GLU A 104 -8.75 11.93 -14.90
C GLU A 104 -7.42 12.66 -14.70
N ASN A 105 -7.29 13.30 -13.54
CA ASN A 105 -6.04 13.83 -13.01
C ASN A 105 -5.62 12.95 -11.83
N TYR A 106 -4.65 12.07 -12.06
CA TYR A 106 -4.16 11.13 -11.05
C TYR A 106 -3.18 11.80 -10.09
N LEU A 107 -3.36 11.55 -8.81
CA LEU A 107 -2.38 11.89 -7.78
C LEU A 107 -1.74 10.61 -7.26
N VAL A 108 -0.42 10.51 -7.38
CA VAL A 108 0.36 9.35 -6.97
C VAL A 108 1.34 9.76 -5.88
N PHE A 109 1.36 9.01 -4.79
CA PHE A 109 2.20 9.25 -3.64
C PHE A 109 3.30 8.20 -3.49
N GLY A 110 4.50 8.64 -3.11
CA GLY A 110 5.60 7.77 -2.69
C GLY A 110 6.60 7.46 -3.80
N ASP A 111 7.51 6.57 -3.47
CA ASP A 111 8.65 6.22 -4.30
C ASP A 111 8.24 5.24 -5.42
N LEU A 112 8.67 5.51 -6.65
CA LEU A 112 8.37 4.68 -7.83
C LEU A 112 9.05 3.30 -7.81
N THR A 113 9.94 3.01 -6.87
CA THR A 113 10.45 1.65 -6.66
C THR A 113 9.35 0.69 -6.22
N HIS A 114 8.29 1.21 -5.59
CA HIS A 114 7.21 0.42 -4.99
C HIS A 114 6.01 0.26 -5.90
N SER A 115 5.45 -0.96 -5.87
CA SER A 115 4.38 -1.40 -6.76
C SER A 115 3.19 -0.45 -6.83
N LEU A 116 2.70 0.12 -5.71
CA LEU A 116 1.51 0.96 -5.75
C LEU A 116 1.76 2.30 -6.46
N ALA A 117 2.90 2.94 -6.20
CA ALA A 117 3.23 4.21 -6.82
C ALA A 117 3.47 4.07 -8.34
N ILE A 118 4.33 3.11 -8.73
CA ILE A 118 4.59 2.87 -10.15
C ILE A 118 3.35 2.32 -10.88
N TYR A 119 2.50 1.55 -10.20
CA TYR A 119 1.23 1.07 -10.76
C TYR A 119 0.33 2.22 -11.16
N GLY A 120 0.00 3.12 -10.21
CA GLY A 120 -0.87 4.27 -10.48
C GLY A 120 -0.29 5.23 -11.53
N MET A 121 1.04 5.39 -11.54
CA MET A 121 1.74 6.15 -12.56
C MET A 121 1.56 5.56 -13.96
N LEU A 122 1.84 4.26 -14.12
CA LEU A 122 1.76 3.58 -15.41
C LEU A 122 0.31 3.47 -15.91
N GLU A 123 -0.64 3.25 -15.00
CA GLU A 123 -2.06 3.25 -15.33
C GLU A 123 -2.49 4.60 -15.93
N ALA A 124 -2.22 5.71 -15.23
CA ALA A 124 -2.58 7.03 -15.69
C ALA A 124 -1.99 7.33 -17.08
N LEU A 125 -0.70 7.07 -17.25
CA LEU A 125 -0.01 7.35 -18.52
C LEU A 125 -0.50 6.46 -19.67
N TYR A 126 -0.82 5.20 -19.37
CA TYR A 126 -1.34 4.24 -20.36
C TYR A 126 -2.74 4.60 -20.84
N LEU A 127 -3.62 5.01 -19.92
CA LEU A 127 -5.02 5.33 -20.19
C LEU A 127 -5.24 6.74 -20.77
N GLY A 128 -4.21 7.59 -20.84
CA GLY A 128 -4.33 8.95 -21.37
C GLY A 128 -4.61 10.04 -20.33
N HIS A 129 -4.52 9.69 -19.05
CA HIS A 129 -4.78 10.58 -17.93
C HIS A 129 -3.54 11.43 -17.59
N ASN A 130 -3.75 12.57 -16.95
CA ASN A 130 -2.65 13.34 -16.38
C ASN A 130 -2.25 12.75 -15.03
N VAL A 131 -0.98 12.88 -14.66
CA VAL A 131 -0.51 12.41 -13.36
C VAL A 131 0.42 13.42 -12.69
N HIS A 132 0.17 13.70 -11.42
CA HIS A 132 1.05 14.46 -10.55
C HIS A 132 1.65 13.53 -9.49
N HIS A 133 2.97 13.55 -9.39
CA HIS A 133 3.71 12.69 -8.49
C HIS A 133 4.24 13.46 -7.29
N VAL A 134 3.81 13.05 -6.10
CA VAL A 134 4.26 13.54 -4.79
C VAL A 134 5.28 12.56 -4.22
N GLN A 135 6.56 12.87 -4.37
CA GLN A 135 7.65 12.00 -3.90
C GLN A 135 7.79 12.03 -2.37
N LYS A 136 7.66 13.20 -1.77
CA LYS A 136 7.89 13.42 -0.34
C LYS A 136 6.60 13.75 0.39
N LEU A 137 5.93 12.75 0.90
CA LEU A 137 4.66 12.90 1.64
C LEU A 137 4.68 13.96 2.76
N ARG A 138 5.83 14.23 3.34
CA ARG A 138 6.01 15.20 4.44
C ARG A 138 6.37 16.60 3.95
N SER A 139 6.44 16.80 2.64
CA SER A 139 6.68 18.10 2.05
C SER A 139 5.37 18.88 1.93
N LYS A 140 5.17 19.89 2.78
CA LYS A 140 4.00 20.76 2.70
C LYS A 140 3.88 21.42 1.32
N SER A 141 5.00 21.78 0.69
CA SER A 141 5.02 22.38 -0.65
C SER A 141 4.54 21.42 -1.73
N GLU A 142 4.93 20.13 -1.66
CA GLU A 142 4.43 19.10 -2.59
C GLU A 142 2.92 18.87 -2.41
N LEU A 143 2.43 18.84 -1.16
CA LEU A 143 1.00 18.69 -0.88
C LEU A 143 0.18 19.92 -1.35
N ILE A 144 0.71 21.14 -1.20
CA ILE A 144 0.08 22.35 -1.76
C ILE A 144 0.06 22.31 -3.31
N ALA A 145 1.13 21.82 -3.94
CA ALA A 145 1.15 21.65 -5.38
C ALA A 145 0.10 20.66 -5.86
N SER A 146 -0.13 19.56 -5.10
CA SER A 146 -1.17 18.59 -5.41
C SER A 146 -2.58 19.17 -5.35
N VAL A 147 -2.86 20.11 -4.42
CA VAL A 147 -4.16 20.85 -4.41
C VAL A 147 -4.35 21.64 -5.69
N LYS A 148 -3.32 22.35 -6.15
CA LYS A 148 -3.37 23.15 -7.40
C LYS A 148 -3.51 22.29 -8.66
N PHE A 149 -3.12 21.05 -8.60
CA PHE A 149 -3.28 20.09 -9.70
C PHE A 149 -4.72 19.63 -9.87
N GLU A 150 -5.59 19.85 -8.86
CA GLU A 150 -7.00 19.45 -8.85
C GLU A 150 -7.18 17.95 -9.17
N PRO A 151 -6.60 17.04 -8.34
CA PRO A 151 -6.66 15.62 -8.61
C PRO A 151 -8.11 15.11 -8.54
N THR A 152 -8.48 14.27 -9.50
CA THR A 152 -9.80 13.61 -9.55
C THR A 152 -9.73 12.14 -9.14
N PHE A 153 -8.54 11.53 -9.23
CA PHE A 153 -8.29 10.13 -8.91
C PHE A 153 -7.03 9.96 -8.04
N VAL A 154 -7.12 9.16 -6.98
CA VAL A 154 -6.03 9.00 -6.00
C VAL A 154 -5.85 7.53 -5.59
N TYR A 155 -4.60 7.03 -5.67
CA TYR A 155 -4.16 5.84 -4.94
C TYR A 155 -3.45 6.26 -3.66
N ILE A 156 -3.86 5.68 -2.50
CA ILE A 156 -3.33 6.10 -1.22
C ILE A 156 -3.32 4.95 -0.20
N THR A 157 -2.40 4.99 0.76
CA THR A 157 -2.39 4.07 1.90
C THR A 157 -3.01 4.70 3.15
N PRO A 158 -3.51 3.90 4.12
CA PRO A 158 -4.03 4.43 5.38
C PRO A 158 -3.02 5.31 6.14
N THR A 159 -1.74 4.94 6.13
CA THR A 159 -0.67 5.75 6.75
C THR A 159 -0.51 7.11 6.05
N GLN A 160 -0.55 7.14 4.72
CA GLN A 160 -0.48 8.40 3.96
C GLN A 160 -1.68 9.31 4.26
N ILE A 161 -2.89 8.75 4.40
CA ILE A 161 -4.09 9.51 4.81
C ILE A 161 -3.86 10.21 6.14
N ARG A 162 -3.38 9.49 7.17
CA ARG A 162 -3.11 10.07 8.49
C ARG A 162 -2.07 11.20 8.43
N PHE A 163 -1.01 11.02 7.63
CA PHE A 163 0.00 12.07 7.45
C PHE A 163 -0.55 13.30 6.74
N ILE A 164 -1.34 13.13 5.67
CA ILE A 164 -1.96 14.26 4.94
C ILE A 164 -2.96 14.99 5.83
N SER A 165 -3.76 14.26 6.59
CA SER A 165 -4.73 14.83 7.55
C SER A 165 -4.06 15.80 8.53
N SER A 166 -2.83 15.48 8.98
CA SER A 166 -2.08 16.35 9.92
C SER A 166 -1.68 17.72 9.36
N PHE A 167 -1.77 17.90 8.04
CA PHE A 167 -1.52 19.19 7.37
C PHE A 167 -2.80 20.00 7.12
N PHE A 168 -3.98 19.47 7.49
CA PHE A 168 -5.29 20.11 7.26
C PHE A 168 -5.55 20.45 5.80
N ILE A 169 -5.12 19.58 4.88
CA ILE A 169 -5.32 19.73 3.43
C ILE A 169 -6.58 19.01 3.02
N THR A 170 -7.37 19.65 2.14
CA THR A 170 -8.53 19.07 1.48
C THR A 170 -8.32 19.03 -0.03
N LEU A 171 -8.85 17.99 -0.67
CA LEU A 171 -8.78 17.74 -2.11
C LEU A 171 -10.21 17.52 -2.65
N PRO A 172 -11.03 18.58 -2.72
CA PRO A 172 -12.45 18.49 -3.04
C PRO A 172 -12.73 18.12 -4.50
N SER A 173 -11.77 18.29 -5.40
CA SER A 173 -11.85 17.86 -6.80
C SER A 173 -11.79 16.33 -6.96
N THR A 174 -11.31 15.61 -5.94
CA THR A 174 -11.15 14.16 -6.01
C THR A 174 -12.51 13.45 -5.99
N LEU A 175 -12.73 12.61 -6.99
CA LEU A 175 -13.96 11.83 -7.19
C LEU A 175 -13.78 10.35 -6.87
N ASN A 176 -12.57 9.82 -7.05
CA ASN A 176 -12.24 8.41 -6.82
C ASN A 176 -11.01 8.27 -5.94
N VAL A 177 -11.15 7.56 -4.82
CA VAL A 177 -10.04 7.24 -3.91
C VAL A 177 -9.94 5.74 -3.73
N PHE A 178 -8.79 5.18 -4.09
CA PHE A 178 -8.47 3.77 -3.89
C PHE A 178 -7.49 3.63 -2.73
N ILE A 179 -7.94 3.03 -1.64
CA ILE A 179 -7.14 2.84 -0.44
C ILE A 179 -6.68 1.39 -0.35
N GLY A 180 -5.36 1.20 -0.26
CA GLY A 180 -4.78 -0.14 -0.14
C GLY A 180 -3.49 -0.16 0.64
N GLY A 181 -2.92 -1.37 0.76
CA GLY A 181 -1.61 -1.54 1.39
C GLY A 181 -1.60 -1.50 2.93
N GLY A 182 -2.75 -1.46 3.59
CA GLY A 182 -2.88 -1.51 5.04
C GLY A 182 -4.32 -1.64 5.48
N ARG A 183 -4.51 -1.91 6.78
CA ARG A 183 -5.83 -1.95 7.38
C ARG A 183 -6.41 -0.52 7.50
N LEU A 184 -7.64 -0.35 7.06
CA LEU A 184 -8.39 0.91 7.17
C LEU A 184 -9.35 0.80 8.36
N ASN A 185 -9.05 1.49 9.46
CA ASN A 185 -9.96 1.61 10.59
C ASN A 185 -10.98 2.74 10.37
N SER A 186 -11.99 2.82 11.24
CA SER A 186 -13.06 3.82 11.16
C SER A 186 -12.53 5.25 11.18
N GLU A 187 -11.59 5.54 12.07
CA GLU A 187 -11.00 6.87 12.22
C GLU A 187 -10.27 7.32 10.95
N THR A 188 -9.41 6.47 10.38
CA THR A 188 -8.71 6.79 9.12
C THR A 188 -9.69 6.92 7.95
N ARG A 189 -10.82 6.21 7.98
CA ARG A 189 -11.90 6.37 7.01
C ARG A 189 -12.56 7.75 7.12
N GLU A 190 -12.79 8.24 8.32
CA GLU A 190 -13.33 9.60 8.53
C GLU A 190 -12.32 10.67 8.11
N MET A 191 -11.02 10.50 8.40
CA MET A 191 -9.97 11.37 7.86
C MET A 191 -9.96 11.40 6.33
N ALA A 192 -10.13 10.25 5.68
CA ALA A 192 -10.23 10.18 4.22
C ALA A 192 -11.43 10.99 3.69
N LYS A 193 -12.59 10.93 4.34
CA LYS A 193 -13.76 11.73 3.97
C LYS A 193 -13.52 13.24 4.14
N GLN A 194 -12.77 13.63 5.17
CA GLN A 194 -12.41 15.05 5.37
C GLN A 194 -11.44 15.56 4.30
N ILE A 195 -10.45 14.74 3.91
CA ILE A 195 -9.50 15.10 2.85
C ILE A 195 -10.19 15.10 1.49
N PHE A 196 -11.06 14.12 1.22
CA PHE A 196 -11.71 13.87 -0.06
C PHE A 196 -13.24 13.92 0.06
N PRO A 197 -13.84 15.09 0.33
CA PRO A 197 -15.25 15.18 0.73
C PRO A 197 -16.24 14.73 -0.35
N ASN A 198 -15.85 14.75 -1.62
CA ASN A 198 -16.70 14.41 -2.76
C ASN A 198 -16.40 13.02 -3.35
N ALA A 199 -15.44 12.28 -2.76
CA ALA A 199 -14.94 11.07 -3.37
C ALA A 199 -15.75 9.82 -3.00
N ILE A 200 -15.87 8.91 -3.96
CA ILE A 200 -16.19 7.52 -3.70
C ILE A 200 -14.90 6.83 -3.21
N VAL A 201 -14.92 6.42 -1.95
CA VAL A 201 -13.79 5.75 -1.31
C VAL A 201 -13.93 4.25 -1.45
N ARG A 202 -12.98 3.62 -2.13
CA ARG A 202 -12.88 2.17 -2.30
C ARG A 202 -11.66 1.63 -1.58
N LEU A 203 -11.86 0.63 -0.72
CA LEU A 203 -10.77 -0.18 -0.18
C LEU A 203 -10.45 -1.28 -1.19
N PHE A 204 -9.18 -1.53 -1.47
CA PHE A 204 -8.75 -2.71 -2.18
C PHE A 204 -7.74 -3.51 -1.35
N TYR A 205 -7.78 -4.83 -1.50
CA TYR A 205 -6.81 -5.74 -0.91
C TYR A 205 -6.06 -6.46 -2.03
N GLY A 206 -4.76 -6.57 -1.82
CA GLY A 206 -3.83 -7.22 -2.74
C GLY A 206 -2.38 -7.02 -2.31
N SER A 207 -1.47 -7.53 -3.10
CA SER A 207 -0.05 -7.46 -2.85
C SER A 207 0.73 -7.20 -4.15
N SER A 208 2.05 -7.02 -4.03
CA SER A 208 2.91 -6.90 -5.21
C SER A 208 2.91 -8.17 -6.06
N GLU A 209 2.60 -9.31 -5.48
CA GLU A 209 2.54 -10.63 -6.13
C GLU A 209 1.21 -10.88 -6.85
N THR A 210 0.12 -10.39 -6.28
CA THR A 210 -1.23 -10.71 -6.74
C THR A 210 -1.92 -9.56 -7.48
N SER A 211 -1.41 -8.33 -7.35
CA SER A 211 -2.15 -7.11 -7.68
C SER A 211 -3.47 -7.04 -6.90
N PHE A 212 -4.58 -6.67 -7.51
CA PHE A 212 -5.88 -6.64 -6.85
C PHE A 212 -6.42 -8.05 -6.60
N ILE A 213 -6.86 -8.33 -5.39
CA ILE A 213 -7.61 -9.53 -5.02
C ILE A 213 -9.08 -9.16 -4.80
N THR A 214 -9.35 -8.14 -3.99
CA THR A 214 -10.71 -7.65 -3.73
C THR A 214 -10.82 -6.14 -3.85
N ILE A 215 -12.05 -5.67 -4.00
CA ILE A 215 -12.40 -4.26 -3.96
C ILE A 215 -13.69 -4.08 -3.16
N SER A 216 -13.77 -3.02 -2.35
CA SER A 216 -14.97 -2.67 -1.61
C SER A 216 -15.97 -1.89 -2.46
N ASP A 217 -17.23 -2.05 -2.12
CA ASP A 217 -18.36 -1.27 -2.59
C ASP A 217 -19.08 -0.58 -1.41
N GLU A 218 -20.19 0.10 -1.69
CA GLU A 218 -21.00 0.79 -0.68
C GLU A 218 -21.66 -0.18 0.32
N LEU A 219 -21.87 -1.43 -0.07
CA LEU A 219 -22.47 -2.49 0.73
C LEU A 219 -21.48 -3.31 1.53
N THR A 220 -20.20 -3.01 1.40
CA THR A 220 -19.12 -3.79 2.04
C THR A 220 -19.23 -3.72 3.56
N PRO A 221 -19.42 -4.84 4.25
CA PRO A 221 -19.52 -4.90 5.71
C PRO A 221 -18.26 -4.37 6.40
N VAL A 222 -18.44 -3.80 7.58
CA VAL A 222 -17.32 -3.35 8.41
C VAL A 222 -16.38 -4.52 8.71
N GLY A 223 -15.07 -4.31 8.50
CA GLY A 223 -14.03 -5.32 8.69
C GLY A 223 -13.76 -6.21 7.47
N SER A 224 -14.62 -6.16 6.44
CA SER A 224 -14.35 -6.81 5.17
C SER A 224 -13.41 -5.97 4.29
N VAL A 225 -12.64 -6.65 3.44
CA VAL A 225 -11.81 -6.04 2.40
C VAL A 225 -12.50 -6.01 1.03
N GLY A 226 -13.81 -6.32 0.99
CA GLY A 226 -14.62 -6.29 -0.22
C GLY A 226 -14.83 -7.66 -0.86
N LYS A 227 -15.34 -7.65 -2.09
CA LYS A 227 -15.54 -8.83 -2.95
C LYS A 227 -14.40 -9.00 -3.94
N ALA A 228 -14.33 -10.18 -4.55
CA ALA A 228 -13.35 -10.46 -5.60
C ALA A 228 -13.34 -9.34 -6.66
N PHE A 229 -12.14 -8.84 -6.96
CA PHE A 229 -11.95 -7.88 -8.06
C PHE A 229 -12.33 -8.56 -9.38
N PRO A 230 -12.84 -7.83 -10.39
CA PRO A 230 -13.20 -8.44 -11.68
C PRO A 230 -12.09 -9.33 -12.24
N ASN A 231 -12.47 -10.50 -12.77
CA ASN A 231 -11.57 -11.55 -13.28
C ASN A 231 -10.65 -12.19 -12.23
N VAL A 232 -10.92 -12.02 -10.94
CA VAL A 232 -10.26 -12.71 -9.85
C VAL A 232 -11.16 -13.81 -9.31
N GLN A 233 -10.61 -15.01 -9.14
CA GLN A 233 -11.24 -16.11 -8.44
C GLN A 233 -10.53 -16.31 -7.08
N ILE A 234 -11.31 -16.46 -6.04
CA ILE A 234 -10.82 -16.73 -4.68
C ILE A 234 -11.34 -18.09 -4.24
N LYS A 235 -10.47 -18.95 -3.74
CA LYS A 235 -10.85 -20.16 -3.03
C LYS A 235 -10.21 -20.18 -1.64
N LEU A 236 -10.86 -20.81 -0.70
CA LEU A 236 -10.36 -21.01 0.65
C LEU A 236 -10.01 -22.48 0.85
N GLU A 237 -8.85 -22.75 1.41
CA GLU A 237 -8.38 -24.06 1.82
C GLU A 237 -8.35 -24.13 3.33
N GLU A 238 -9.11 -25.05 3.90
CA GLU A 238 -9.10 -25.27 5.35
C GLU A 238 -7.76 -25.82 5.80
N THR A 239 -7.09 -25.14 6.72
CA THR A 239 -5.77 -25.53 7.25
C THR A 239 -5.80 -25.76 8.76
N GLY A 240 -6.96 -25.56 9.39
CA GLY A 240 -7.20 -25.74 10.81
C GLY A 240 -8.45 -24.98 11.28
N PRO A 241 -8.83 -25.11 12.55
CA PRO A 241 -10.02 -24.47 13.09
C PRO A 241 -10.02 -22.95 12.84
N ASN A 242 -11.04 -22.46 12.12
CA ASN A 242 -11.20 -21.04 11.75
C ASN A 242 -10.02 -20.43 10.99
N LYS A 243 -9.20 -21.23 10.32
CA LYS A 243 -8.01 -20.78 9.60
C LYS A 243 -8.03 -21.32 8.18
N ASN A 244 -8.60 -20.54 7.25
CA ASN A 244 -8.64 -20.89 5.84
C ASN A 244 -7.61 -20.07 5.07
N ARG A 245 -6.73 -20.77 4.36
CA ARG A 245 -5.72 -20.17 3.49
C ARG A 245 -6.38 -19.62 2.23
N ILE A 246 -6.03 -18.38 1.88
CA ILE A 246 -6.54 -17.71 0.68
C ILE A 246 -5.70 -18.14 -0.52
N TRP A 247 -6.37 -18.63 -1.56
CA TRP A 247 -5.81 -18.91 -2.87
C TRP A 247 -6.46 -18.00 -3.91
N VAL A 248 -5.66 -17.50 -4.82
CA VAL A 248 -6.09 -16.55 -5.85
C VAL A 248 -5.70 -17.07 -7.23
N LYS A 249 -6.62 -16.96 -8.20
CA LYS A 249 -6.36 -17.18 -9.62
C LYS A 249 -6.80 -15.94 -10.38
N SER A 250 -5.92 -15.36 -11.19
CA SER A 250 -6.21 -14.20 -12.04
C SER A 250 -5.13 -14.00 -13.10
N ASN A 251 -5.42 -13.13 -14.08
CA ASN A 251 -4.43 -12.66 -15.05
C ASN A 251 -3.50 -11.57 -14.48
N TYR A 252 -3.69 -11.19 -13.22
CA TYR A 252 -2.96 -10.11 -12.54
C TYR A 252 -1.77 -10.61 -11.73
N LEU A 253 -1.53 -11.92 -11.69
CA LEU A 253 -0.48 -12.51 -10.86
C LEU A 253 0.91 -12.20 -11.43
N PHE A 254 1.89 -12.14 -10.54
CA PHE A 254 3.30 -12.00 -10.91
C PHE A 254 3.86 -13.29 -11.52
N LEU A 255 5.08 -13.23 -12.06
CA LEU A 255 5.75 -14.42 -12.58
C LEU A 255 6.54 -15.15 -11.48
N LYS A 256 7.42 -14.43 -10.79
CA LYS A 256 8.29 -14.97 -9.74
C LYS A 256 8.98 -13.85 -8.97
N TYR A 257 9.67 -14.19 -7.90
CA TYR A 257 10.68 -13.33 -7.31
C TYR A 257 11.98 -13.39 -8.12
N THR A 258 12.62 -12.25 -8.30
CA THR A 258 14.01 -12.16 -8.81
C THR A 258 15.00 -12.07 -7.68
N GLU A 259 14.59 -11.44 -6.56
CA GLU A 259 15.38 -11.34 -5.35
C GLU A 259 14.46 -11.49 -4.13
N GLY A 260 15.00 -12.10 -3.08
CA GLY A 260 14.22 -12.46 -1.89
C GLY A 260 13.25 -13.61 -2.15
N SER A 261 12.47 -13.95 -1.14
CA SER A 261 11.47 -15.03 -1.24
C SER A 261 10.35 -14.84 -0.20
N ASN A 262 9.24 -15.53 -0.41
CA ASN A 262 8.21 -15.74 0.59
C ASN A 262 8.04 -17.24 0.80
N LYS A 263 8.41 -17.74 1.97
CA LYS A 263 8.33 -19.17 2.32
C LYS A 263 6.91 -19.74 2.29
N ASN A 264 5.91 -18.88 2.40
CA ASN A 264 4.49 -19.27 2.39
C ASN A 264 3.88 -19.18 0.99
N LEU A 265 4.65 -18.73 -0.02
CA LEU A 265 4.18 -18.65 -1.38
C LEU A 265 4.17 -20.04 -2.01
N VAL A 266 3.03 -20.44 -2.52
CA VAL A 266 2.83 -21.72 -3.19
C VAL A 266 1.99 -21.51 -4.45
N TRP A 267 2.41 -22.18 -5.54
CA TRP A 267 1.65 -22.31 -6.76
C TRP A 267 1.03 -23.71 -6.87
N GLN A 268 -0.24 -23.80 -7.26
CA GLN A 268 -0.94 -25.03 -7.66
C GLN A 268 -1.64 -24.79 -9.01
N GLY A 269 -0.96 -25.14 -10.11
CA GLY A 269 -1.42 -24.78 -11.45
C GLY A 269 -1.50 -23.26 -11.59
N GLU A 270 -2.70 -22.74 -11.87
CA GLU A 270 -2.94 -21.29 -12.01
C GLU A 270 -3.31 -20.59 -10.68
N TRP A 271 -3.35 -21.32 -9.58
CA TRP A 271 -3.68 -20.81 -8.26
C TRP A 271 -2.42 -20.44 -7.49
N LEU A 272 -2.42 -19.27 -6.88
CA LEU A 272 -1.36 -18.75 -6.03
C LEU A 272 -1.87 -18.48 -4.62
N THR A 273 -1.11 -18.86 -3.62
CA THR A 273 -1.24 -18.34 -2.27
C THR A 273 0.06 -17.69 -1.82
N ILE A 274 -0.05 -16.60 -1.08
CA ILE A 274 1.10 -15.93 -0.42
C ILE A 274 1.13 -16.22 1.08
N GLY A 275 0.25 -17.12 1.55
CA GLY A 275 0.19 -17.58 2.94
C GLY A 275 -0.74 -16.76 3.82
N GLU A 276 -1.58 -15.91 3.26
CA GLU A 276 -2.59 -15.17 4.01
C GLU A 276 -3.85 -15.99 4.26
N TYR A 277 -4.60 -15.63 5.29
CA TYR A 277 -5.78 -16.36 5.75
C TYR A 277 -7.00 -15.46 5.79
N GLY A 278 -8.18 -16.06 5.59
CA GLY A 278 -9.43 -15.31 5.61
C GLY A 278 -10.66 -16.18 5.67
N LYS A 279 -11.82 -15.54 5.67
CA LYS A 279 -13.13 -16.16 5.53
C LYS A 279 -13.96 -15.39 4.51
N LEU A 280 -14.78 -16.09 3.75
CA LEU A 280 -15.82 -15.51 2.90
C LEU A 280 -17.14 -15.65 3.65
N ASP A 281 -17.95 -14.59 3.63
CA ASP A 281 -19.33 -14.71 4.05
C ASP A 281 -20.22 -15.26 2.91
N LYS A 282 -21.52 -15.44 3.19
CA LYS A 282 -22.49 -15.94 2.24
C LYS A 282 -22.68 -15.05 1.00
N ASP A 283 -22.38 -13.78 1.11
CA ASP A 283 -22.52 -12.77 0.06
C ASP A 283 -21.21 -12.54 -0.73
N GLY A 284 -20.15 -13.32 -0.41
CA GLY A 284 -18.86 -13.30 -1.08
C GLY A 284 -17.90 -12.20 -0.61
N TYR A 285 -18.16 -11.57 0.53
CA TYR A 285 -17.24 -10.62 1.13
C TYR A 285 -16.10 -11.31 1.86
N LEU A 286 -14.86 -10.89 1.58
CA LEU A 286 -13.66 -11.44 2.19
C LEU A 286 -13.31 -10.69 3.49
N PHE A 287 -13.06 -11.45 4.55
CA PHE A 287 -12.53 -10.95 5.81
C PHE A 287 -11.16 -11.57 6.05
N LEU A 288 -10.14 -10.73 6.23
CA LEU A 288 -8.79 -11.20 6.51
C LEU A 288 -8.67 -11.64 7.97
N ILE A 289 -7.90 -12.71 8.17
CA ILE A 289 -7.52 -13.19 9.49
C ILE A 289 -6.03 -12.88 9.66
N SER A 290 -5.68 -12.16 10.72
CA SER A 290 -4.30 -11.74 10.95
C SER A 290 -3.36 -12.92 11.12
N GLU A 291 -2.12 -12.76 10.65
CA GLU A 291 -1.04 -13.70 10.93
C GLU A 291 -0.68 -13.73 12.43
N ASP A 292 -0.12 -14.86 12.89
CA ASP A 292 0.33 -15.02 14.29
C ASP A 292 1.36 -13.95 14.73
N SER A 293 2.04 -13.28 13.79
CA SER A 293 3.02 -12.22 14.06
C SER A 293 2.43 -10.92 14.62
N SER A 294 1.15 -10.63 14.35
CA SER A 294 0.41 -9.48 14.90
C SER A 294 -0.32 -9.85 16.21
N ARG A 295 -0.34 -11.12 16.55
CA ARG A 295 -1.01 -11.61 17.77
C ARG A 295 -0.11 -11.47 18.99
N LEU A 296 -0.70 -10.85 20.01
CA LEU A 296 -0.13 -10.73 21.35
C LEU A 296 -0.76 -11.81 22.22
N THR A 297 -0.05 -12.89 22.50
CA THR A 297 -0.57 -13.96 23.38
C THR A 297 0.10 -13.84 24.73
N VAL A 298 -0.68 -13.68 25.80
CA VAL A 298 -0.20 -13.58 27.19
C VAL A 298 -1.10 -14.46 28.05
N ALA A 299 -0.54 -15.43 28.77
CA ALA A 299 -1.27 -16.32 29.69
C ALA A 299 -2.57 -16.85 29.06
N ASP A 300 -2.47 -17.54 27.92
CA ASP A 300 -3.58 -18.17 27.16
C ASP A 300 -4.64 -17.21 26.56
N LYS A 301 -4.48 -15.90 26.76
CA LYS A 301 -5.31 -14.89 26.13
C LYS A 301 -4.59 -14.30 24.91
N THR A 302 -5.35 -14.00 23.89
CA THR A 302 -4.84 -13.43 22.64
C THR A 302 -5.54 -12.12 22.32
N MET A 303 -4.77 -11.14 21.85
CA MET A 303 -5.25 -9.83 21.34
C MET A 303 -4.45 -9.48 20.09
N GLU A 304 -5.07 -8.81 19.16
CA GLU A 304 -4.36 -8.31 17.99
C GLU A 304 -3.66 -6.97 18.29
N SER A 305 -2.42 -6.78 17.82
CA SER A 305 -1.66 -5.55 18.08
C SER A 305 -2.38 -4.29 17.62
N TYR A 306 -3.11 -4.40 16.50
CA TYR A 306 -3.87 -3.28 15.94
C TYR A 306 -4.99 -2.77 16.86
N GLU A 307 -5.53 -3.60 17.75
CA GLU A 307 -6.55 -3.16 18.72
C GLU A 307 -5.99 -2.11 19.68
N ILE A 308 -4.74 -2.29 20.07
CA ILE A 308 -4.00 -1.33 20.89
C ILE A 308 -3.57 -0.11 20.05
N GLU A 309 -3.07 -0.35 18.85
CA GLU A 309 -2.65 0.71 17.92
C GLU A 309 -3.81 1.65 17.60
N ASP A 310 -5.00 1.08 17.32
CA ASP A 310 -6.20 1.87 17.02
C ASP A 310 -6.65 2.72 18.22
N LYS A 311 -6.57 2.19 19.43
CA LYS A 311 -6.85 2.96 20.63
C LYS A 311 -5.83 4.09 20.85
N LEU A 312 -4.53 3.84 20.68
CA LEU A 312 -3.51 4.87 20.80
C LEU A 312 -3.67 6.01 19.80
N LYS A 313 -4.14 5.70 18.59
CA LYS A 313 -4.38 6.69 17.54
C LYS A 313 -5.56 7.63 17.85
N THR A 314 -6.44 7.29 18.79
CA THR A 314 -7.53 8.19 19.23
C THR A 314 -7.04 9.33 20.13
N ALA A 315 -5.81 9.27 20.65
CA ALA A 315 -5.26 10.36 21.44
C ALA A 315 -4.96 11.59 20.55
N GLU A 316 -5.27 12.76 21.09
CA GLU A 316 -4.99 14.02 20.39
C GLU A 316 -3.50 14.14 20.02
N ASN A 317 -3.19 14.69 18.85
CA ASN A 317 -1.86 14.83 18.28
C ASN A 317 -1.12 13.51 17.98
N VAL A 318 -1.77 12.34 18.05
CA VAL A 318 -1.21 11.07 17.59
C VAL A 318 -1.62 10.82 16.14
N ILE A 319 -0.63 10.68 15.26
CA ILE A 319 -0.85 10.45 13.81
C ILE A 319 -0.83 8.96 13.48
N ASP A 320 0.09 8.21 14.09
CA ASP A 320 0.22 6.77 13.86
C ASP A 320 0.70 6.07 15.13
N ALA A 321 0.51 4.76 15.20
CA ALA A 321 0.95 3.93 16.31
C ALA A 321 1.43 2.56 15.79
N ALA A 322 2.38 1.99 16.52
CA ALA A 322 2.87 0.64 16.28
C ALA A 322 3.07 -0.08 17.61
N VAL A 323 2.72 -1.37 17.67
CA VAL A 323 2.82 -2.21 18.87
C VAL A 323 3.56 -3.49 18.54
N TRP A 324 4.49 -3.90 19.40
CA TRP A 324 5.27 -5.11 19.21
C TRP A 324 5.69 -5.77 20.52
N LYS A 325 6.17 -7.00 20.41
CA LYS A 325 6.75 -7.77 21.52
C LYS A 325 8.26 -7.53 21.58
N ILE A 326 8.79 -7.44 22.78
CA ILE A 326 10.22 -7.51 23.06
C ILE A 326 10.47 -8.71 23.96
N GLU A 327 11.39 -9.58 23.59
CA GLU A 327 11.80 -10.70 24.43
C GLU A 327 12.37 -10.23 25.76
N ASN A 328 11.97 -10.89 26.84
CA ASN A 328 12.43 -10.59 28.19
C ASN A 328 12.92 -11.86 28.88
N LYS A 329 14.12 -11.83 29.45
CA LYS A 329 14.73 -12.96 30.13
C LYS A 329 13.94 -13.50 31.35
N LEU A 330 13.05 -12.68 31.91
CA LEU A 330 12.29 -12.98 33.14
C LEU A 330 10.81 -13.30 32.89
N SER A 331 10.27 -12.90 31.76
CA SER A 331 8.87 -13.17 31.38
C SER A 331 8.82 -13.22 29.87
N ASP A 332 8.52 -14.35 29.27
CA ASP A 332 8.52 -14.65 27.83
C ASP A 332 8.63 -13.44 26.88
N TYR A 333 7.91 -12.36 27.13
CA TYR A 333 8.06 -11.08 26.45
C TYR A 333 7.30 -9.94 27.16
N ARG A 334 7.61 -8.69 26.81
CA ARG A 334 6.84 -7.51 27.18
C ARG A 334 6.29 -6.80 25.93
N ILE A 335 5.12 -6.20 26.05
CA ILE A 335 4.50 -5.41 25.00
C ILE A 335 4.99 -3.97 25.13
N VAL A 336 5.42 -3.39 24.03
CA VAL A 336 5.79 -1.99 23.91
C VAL A 336 5.08 -1.35 22.74
N ALA A 337 4.94 -0.05 22.76
CA ALA A 337 4.34 0.74 21.69
C ALA A 337 5.20 1.95 21.33
N ALA A 338 5.04 2.45 20.14
CA ALA A 338 5.48 3.77 19.73
C ALA A 338 4.31 4.52 19.09
N VAL A 339 4.30 5.85 19.25
CA VAL A 339 3.33 6.74 18.62
C VAL A 339 4.04 7.84 17.85
N ALA A 340 3.56 8.12 16.62
CA ALA A 340 3.95 9.28 15.85
C ALA A 340 3.14 10.49 16.32
N THR A 341 3.81 11.57 16.70
CA THR A 341 3.13 12.74 17.28
C THR A 341 3.34 13.99 16.43
N ASN A 342 2.29 14.81 16.33
CA ASN A 342 2.33 16.14 15.72
C ASN A 342 2.05 17.22 16.80
N GLY A 343 2.98 17.34 17.73
CA GLY A 343 2.85 18.19 18.91
C GLY A 343 3.12 17.44 20.20
N GLU A 344 2.88 18.09 21.32
CA GLU A 344 3.05 17.48 22.63
C GLU A 344 1.88 16.54 22.96
N VAL A 345 2.20 15.35 23.46
CA VAL A 345 1.22 14.35 23.89
C VAL A 345 1.57 13.91 25.32
N PRO A 346 0.72 14.23 26.32
CA PRO A 346 0.94 13.78 27.70
C PRO A 346 0.90 12.25 27.77
N SER A 347 1.81 11.64 28.54
CA SER A 347 1.82 10.17 28.69
C SER A 347 0.53 9.65 29.32
N ALA A 348 -0.08 10.42 30.22
CA ALA A 348 -1.36 10.06 30.85
C ALA A 348 -2.47 9.89 29.79
N SER A 349 -2.56 10.80 28.81
CA SER A 349 -3.59 10.71 27.75
C SER A 349 -3.46 9.46 26.91
N LEU A 350 -2.24 8.99 26.62
CA LEU A 350 -1.99 7.74 25.92
C LEU A 350 -2.49 6.53 26.71
N TYR A 351 -2.21 6.47 28.02
CA TYR A 351 -2.70 5.38 28.85
C TYR A 351 -4.22 5.45 29.10
N ASP A 352 -4.80 6.65 29.04
CA ASP A 352 -6.26 6.86 29.13
C ASP A 352 -6.99 6.21 27.94
N THR A 353 -6.47 6.29 26.72
CA THR A 353 -7.06 5.60 25.56
C THR A 353 -7.08 4.08 25.73
N LEU A 354 -6.19 3.56 26.56
CA LEU A 354 -6.04 2.12 26.81
C LEU A 354 -6.82 1.64 28.04
N LYS A 355 -7.71 2.44 28.65
CA LYS A 355 -8.43 2.04 29.87
C LYS A 355 -9.21 0.73 29.71
N GLU A 356 -9.84 0.54 28.56
CA GLU A 356 -10.64 -0.65 28.22
C GLU A 356 -9.79 -1.88 27.85
N ILE A 357 -8.52 -1.67 27.51
CA ILE A 357 -7.60 -2.77 27.17
C ILE A 357 -7.25 -3.56 28.44
N ASN A 358 -7.36 -4.90 28.37
CA ASN A 358 -6.97 -5.75 29.48
C ASN A 358 -5.53 -5.45 29.91
N LYS A 359 -5.30 -5.33 31.22
CA LYS A 359 -4.02 -4.93 31.83
C LYS A 359 -2.81 -5.76 31.34
N ILE A 360 -3.02 -7.03 31.01
CA ILE A 360 -1.94 -7.91 30.54
C ILE A 360 -1.42 -7.53 29.15
N PHE A 361 -2.24 -6.86 28.32
CA PHE A 361 -1.88 -6.42 26.97
C PHE A 361 -1.46 -4.94 26.90
N LYS A 362 -1.58 -4.18 28.01
CA LYS A 362 -1.17 -2.79 28.02
C LYS A 362 0.34 -2.66 27.81
N PRO A 363 0.79 -1.82 26.88
CA PRO A 363 2.22 -1.58 26.69
C PRO A 363 2.88 -1.14 28.00
N LYS A 364 4.03 -1.73 28.32
CA LYS A 364 4.83 -1.34 29.49
C LYS A 364 5.55 -0.02 29.27
N LYS A 365 5.81 0.33 28.01
CA LYS A 365 6.45 1.58 27.60
C LYS A 365 5.81 2.04 26.28
N ILE A 366 5.58 3.34 26.17
CA ILE A 366 5.11 4.00 24.95
C ILE A 366 6.12 5.07 24.58
N TYR A 367 6.77 4.89 23.42
CA TYR A 367 7.73 5.85 22.87
C TYR A 367 6.99 6.90 22.07
N LYS A 368 7.30 8.18 22.32
CA LYS A 368 6.76 9.32 21.56
C LYS A 368 7.79 9.78 20.55
N ILE A 369 7.44 9.74 19.27
CA ILE A 369 8.33 10.06 18.15
C ILE A 369 7.65 11.15 17.34
N SER A 370 8.34 12.27 17.12
CA SER A 370 7.81 13.32 16.25
C SER A 370 7.52 12.76 14.84
N SER A 371 6.41 13.18 14.25
CA SER A 371 5.93 12.66 12.94
C SER A 371 6.96 12.83 11.82
N ASN A 372 7.80 13.85 11.87
CA ASN A 372 8.89 14.06 10.91
C ASN A 372 10.04 13.04 11.05
N LYS A 373 10.15 12.38 12.21
CA LYS A 373 11.14 11.33 12.52
C LYS A 373 10.54 9.93 12.52
N TRP A 374 9.22 9.81 12.36
CA TRP A 374 8.55 8.51 12.31
C TRP A 374 9.05 7.71 11.11
N PRO A 375 9.57 6.49 11.28
CA PRO A 375 10.12 5.75 10.16
C PRO A 375 9.02 5.24 9.25
N LEU A 376 9.10 5.60 7.98
CA LEU A 376 8.24 5.10 6.92
C LEU A 376 9.06 4.32 5.90
N LEU A 377 8.50 3.23 5.43
CA LEU A 377 8.96 2.55 4.22
C LEU A 377 8.70 3.46 3.01
N PRO A 378 9.45 3.33 1.92
CA PRO A 378 9.17 4.04 0.67
C PRO A 378 7.75 3.81 0.13
N SER A 379 7.11 2.69 0.49
CA SER A 379 5.69 2.42 0.23
C SER A 379 4.71 3.30 1.01
N GLY A 380 5.19 4.17 1.90
CA GLY A 380 4.38 4.99 2.79
C GLY A 380 3.80 4.26 4.00
N LYS A 381 4.18 3.00 4.23
CA LYS A 381 3.80 2.25 5.44
C LYS A 381 4.80 2.50 6.58
N THR A 382 4.36 2.34 7.82
CA THR A 382 5.25 2.39 8.98
C THR A 382 6.33 1.32 8.91
N ASP A 383 7.60 1.72 9.06
CA ASP A 383 8.73 0.80 9.16
C ASP A 383 8.87 0.26 10.59
N LEU A 384 8.11 -0.80 10.87
CA LEU A 384 8.13 -1.47 12.17
C LEU A 384 9.52 -2.03 12.53
N ARG A 385 10.37 -2.34 11.55
CA ARG A 385 11.70 -2.87 11.79
C ARG A 385 12.62 -1.79 12.38
N THR A 386 12.65 -0.63 11.76
CA THR A 386 13.41 0.52 12.27
C THR A 386 12.91 0.91 13.66
N LEU A 387 11.59 0.85 13.92
CA LEU A 387 11.04 1.07 15.26
C LEU A 387 11.57 0.03 16.26
N LYS A 388 11.49 -1.26 15.93
CA LYS A 388 12.00 -2.35 16.79
C LYS A 388 13.49 -2.25 17.05
N SER A 389 14.28 -1.84 16.06
CA SER A 389 15.73 -1.67 16.20
C SER A 389 16.11 -0.51 17.12
N ASN A 390 15.38 0.60 17.02
CA ASN A 390 15.71 1.83 17.76
C ASN A 390 15.09 1.87 19.16
N TYR A 391 14.03 1.09 19.42
CA TYR A 391 13.23 1.14 20.65
C TYR A 391 13.01 -0.25 21.24
N HIS A 392 14.09 -0.87 21.70
CA HIS A 392 14.12 -2.25 22.20
C HIS A 392 14.39 -2.35 23.71
N GLU A 393 14.45 -1.24 24.43
CA GLU A 393 14.64 -1.19 25.89
C GLU A 393 13.34 -1.05 26.69
#